data_43a7767740fa0dbffc78df5bf5b3c5d6
#
_entry.id   43a7767740fa0dbffc78df5bf5b3c5d6
#
_cell.length_a   1.000
_cell.length_b   1.000
_cell.length_c   1.000
_cell.angle_alpha   90.00
_cell.angle_beta   90.00
_cell.angle_gamma   90.00
#
_symmetry.space_group_name_H-M   'P 1'
#
loop_
_entity.id
_entity.type
_entity.pdbx_description
1 polymer ?
#
loop_
_entity_poly.entity_id
_entity_poly.type
_entity_poly.pdbx_seq_one_letter_code
_entity_poly.pdbx_strand_id
1 'polypeptide(L)'
;PHTYHLDIRFENGFTQMSVLADAITQALHKGKRVIVEHFDLVYPLLQVKADLLIGVGEEVVITRPNIFGPKPREIYDIVYKSLPFRLMSHTAEDLCEFCMPPEELERCGHDDVRHGFVITFPDDRKPSFDIEELEKKVYDLIDQNLPVTYLDEKHVSIGGNVHPCTGPRIHVTNTSQIKDFHLLYHFIHDPFNRRYLLVGCVGKENLERLKRLEQKIEAQMM
;
A
#
# COMPACT_ATOMS: atom_id res chain seq x y z
N PRO A 1 5.44 39.32 -4.35
CA PRO A 1 4.50 38.54 -5.17
C PRO A 1 3.58 37.76 -4.23
N HIS A 2 2.25 37.89 -4.46
CA HIS A 2 1.29 37.09 -3.72
C HIS A 2 1.23 35.69 -4.31
N THR A 3 1.14 34.66 -3.44
CA THR A 3 0.94 33.27 -3.82
C THR A 3 -0.50 32.89 -3.49
N TYR A 4 -1.21 32.31 -4.43
CA TYR A 4 -2.52 31.70 -4.20
C TYR A 4 -2.34 30.20 -3.99
N HIS A 5 -3.17 29.63 -3.13
CA HIS A 5 -3.28 28.19 -2.91
C HIS A 5 -4.73 27.78 -3.16
N LEU A 6 -4.92 26.76 -3.98
CA LEU A 6 -6.23 26.21 -4.34
C LEU A 6 -6.23 24.68 -4.13
N ASP A 7 -7.22 24.20 -3.42
CA ASP A 7 -7.59 22.78 -3.41
C ASP A 7 -8.76 22.60 -4.40
N ILE A 8 -8.50 21.97 -5.53
CA ILE A 8 -9.49 21.81 -6.60
C ILE A 8 -10.69 20.98 -6.16
N ARG A 9 -10.51 19.97 -5.32
CA ARG A 9 -11.64 19.17 -4.83
C ARG A 9 -12.56 19.98 -3.93
N PHE A 10 -11.98 20.79 -3.06
CA PHE A 10 -12.76 21.68 -2.18
C PHE A 10 -13.49 22.75 -3.00
N GLU A 11 -12.78 23.48 -3.84
CA GLU A 11 -13.32 24.59 -4.61
C GLU A 11 -14.40 24.15 -5.62
N ASN A 12 -14.24 22.97 -6.24
CA ASN A 12 -15.23 22.41 -7.16
C ASN A 12 -16.58 22.07 -6.50
N GLY A 13 -16.62 22.00 -5.16
CA GLY A 13 -17.87 21.91 -4.41
C GLY A 13 -18.71 23.18 -4.44
N PHE A 14 -18.10 24.33 -4.78
CA PHE A 14 -18.74 25.66 -4.76
C PHE A 14 -18.82 26.32 -6.13
N THR A 15 -17.97 25.93 -7.09
CA THR A 15 -17.92 26.53 -8.42
C THR A 15 -17.57 25.51 -9.48
N GLN A 16 -17.77 25.89 -10.75
CA GLN A 16 -17.47 25.00 -11.88
C GLN A 16 -15.97 24.91 -12.16
N MET A 17 -15.51 23.77 -12.63
CA MET A 17 -14.11 23.51 -12.95
C MET A 17 -13.55 24.48 -13.99
N SER A 18 -14.35 24.88 -14.97
CA SER A 18 -13.98 25.87 -15.99
C SER A 18 -13.68 27.25 -15.38
N VAL A 19 -14.46 27.67 -14.37
CA VAL A 19 -14.26 28.94 -13.67
C VAL A 19 -12.96 28.90 -12.87
N LEU A 20 -12.64 27.77 -12.24
CA LEU A 20 -11.36 27.58 -11.56
C LEU A 20 -10.18 27.65 -12.53
N ALA A 21 -10.29 27.00 -13.69
CA ALA A 21 -9.27 27.06 -14.73
C ALA A 21 -9.03 28.49 -15.22
N ASP A 22 -10.09 29.25 -15.47
CA ASP A 22 -10.01 30.66 -15.89
C ASP A 22 -9.36 31.52 -14.78
N ALA A 23 -9.73 31.33 -13.53
CA ALA A 23 -9.16 32.07 -12.40
C ALA A 23 -7.65 31.81 -12.24
N ILE A 24 -7.22 30.55 -12.38
CA ILE A 24 -5.80 30.16 -12.35
C ILE A 24 -5.07 30.84 -13.51
N THR A 25 -5.61 30.75 -14.70
CA THR A 25 -5.02 31.37 -15.92
C THR A 25 -4.86 32.87 -15.76
N GLN A 26 -5.88 33.56 -15.25
CA GLN A 26 -5.82 35.01 -15.00
C GLN A 26 -4.79 35.38 -13.92
N ALA A 27 -4.66 34.56 -12.87
CA ALA A 27 -3.65 34.78 -11.85
C ALA A 27 -2.23 34.65 -12.40
N LEU A 28 -1.98 33.62 -13.23
CA LEU A 28 -0.69 33.43 -13.91
C LEU A 28 -0.36 34.59 -14.87
N HIS A 29 -1.31 35.05 -15.67
CA HIS A 29 -1.12 36.23 -16.56
C HIS A 29 -0.79 37.50 -15.77
N LYS A 30 -1.25 37.64 -14.53
CA LYS A 30 -0.90 38.75 -13.63
C LYS A 30 0.43 38.52 -12.90
N GLY A 31 1.22 37.54 -13.29
CA GLY A 31 2.52 37.22 -12.68
C GLY A 31 2.43 36.71 -11.23
N LYS A 32 1.29 36.14 -10.84
CA LYS A 32 1.12 35.54 -9.52
C LYS A 32 1.62 34.11 -9.49
N ARG A 33 2.02 33.63 -8.32
CA ARG A 33 2.30 32.21 -8.07
C ARG A 33 1.01 31.52 -7.68
N VAL A 34 0.79 30.32 -8.18
CA VAL A 34 -0.38 29.50 -7.83
C VAL A 34 0.11 28.10 -7.44
N ILE A 35 -0.30 27.66 -6.29
CA ILE A 35 -0.14 26.27 -5.83
C ILE A 35 -1.50 25.61 -5.98
N VAL A 36 -1.55 24.47 -6.66
CA VAL A 36 -2.81 23.79 -6.97
C VAL A 36 -2.71 22.35 -6.46
N GLU A 37 -3.55 21.99 -5.51
CA GLU A 37 -3.77 20.59 -5.11
C GLU A 37 -4.78 19.94 -6.05
N HIS A 38 -4.64 18.62 -6.24
CA HIS A 38 -5.43 17.84 -7.19
C HIS A 38 -5.40 18.41 -8.61
N PHE A 39 -4.21 18.82 -9.03
CA PHE A 39 -3.96 19.50 -10.30
C PHE A 39 -4.36 18.67 -11.52
N ASP A 40 -4.31 17.34 -11.43
CA ASP A 40 -4.76 16.40 -12.46
C ASP A 40 -6.22 16.60 -12.86
N LEU A 41 -7.08 17.10 -11.95
CA LEU A 41 -8.51 17.33 -12.20
C LEU A 41 -8.76 18.57 -13.08
N VAL A 42 -8.01 19.66 -12.85
CA VAL A 42 -8.20 20.92 -13.59
C VAL A 42 -7.29 21.02 -14.81
N TYR A 43 -6.21 20.26 -14.86
CA TYR A 43 -5.21 20.30 -15.93
C TYR A 43 -5.78 20.18 -17.35
N PRO A 44 -6.78 19.31 -17.64
CA PRO A 44 -7.35 19.20 -18.99
C PRO A 44 -7.96 20.51 -19.51
N LEU A 45 -8.38 21.41 -18.61
CA LEU A 45 -9.01 22.68 -18.96
C LEU A 45 -8.01 23.85 -19.00
N LEU A 46 -6.88 23.73 -18.27
CA LEU A 46 -5.92 24.83 -18.11
C LEU A 46 -5.05 25.07 -19.34
N GLN A 47 -4.73 24.04 -20.12
CA GLN A 47 -3.79 24.10 -21.25
C GLN A 47 -2.41 24.71 -20.90
N VAL A 48 -2.09 24.81 -19.59
CA VAL A 48 -0.84 25.38 -19.06
C VAL A 48 -0.12 24.28 -18.28
N LYS A 49 1.19 24.20 -18.46
CA LYS A 49 2.04 23.27 -17.72
C LYS A 49 2.41 23.86 -16.37
N ALA A 50 2.54 23.02 -15.37
CA ALA A 50 3.15 23.42 -14.11
C ALA A 50 4.67 23.56 -14.27
N ASP A 51 5.27 24.53 -13.56
CA ASP A 51 6.73 24.65 -13.47
C ASP A 51 7.32 23.50 -12.63
N LEU A 52 6.54 22.98 -11.68
CA LEU A 52 6.90 21.90 -10.78
C LEU A 52 5.67 21.05 -10.51
N LEU A 53 5.81 19.73 -10.63
CA LEU A 53 4.81 18.77 -10.17
C LEU A 53 5.37 18.02 -8.95
N ILE A 54 4.55 17.91 -7.90
CA ILE A 54 4.83 17.14 -6.70
C ILE A 54 3.71 16.13 -6.53
N GLY A 55 4.01 14.88 -6.76
CA GLY A 55 3.11 13.77 -6.45
C GLY A 55 3.37 13.26 -5.04
N VAL A 56 2.32 13.18 -4.23
CA VAL A 56 2.38 12.63 -2.87
C VAL A 56 1.35 11.52 -2.77
N GLY A 57 1.81 10.29 -2.56
CA GLY A 57 0.98 9.09 -2.41
C GLY A 57 1.77 8.08 -1.58
N GLU A 58 1.79 6.83 -2.00
CA GLU A 58 2.66 5.80 -1.41
C GLU A 58 4.15 6.12 -1.66
N GLU A 59 4.42 6.87 -2.70
CA GLU A 59 5.73 7.42 -3.03
C GLU A 59 5.63 8.93 -3.21
N VAL A 60 6.77 9.63 -3.10
CA VAL A 60 6.85 11.06 -3.40
C VAL A 60 7.69 11.25 -4.66
N VAL A 61 7.09 11.89 -5.65
CA VAL A 61 7.76 12.21 -6.92
C VAL A 61 7.77 13.71 -7.11
N ILE A 62 8.96 14.27 -7.33
CA ILE A 62 9.16 15.69 -7.63
C ILE A 62 9.77 15.79 -9.02
N THR A 63 9.11 16.50 -9.93
CA THR A 63 9.56 16.65 -11.31
C THR A 63 9.23 18.01 -11.90
N ARG A 64 10.02 18.43 -12.90
CA ARG A 64 9.76 19.59 -13.75
C ARG A 64 9.28 19.10 -15.11
N PRO A 65 7.99 19.18 -15.41
CA PRO A 65 7.46 18.67 -16.67
C PRO A 65 7.91 19.53 -17.85
N ASN A 66 8.08 18.90 -18.99
CA ASN A 66 8.38 19.56 -20.26
C ASN A 66 7.33 19.19 -21.33
N ILE A 67 7.63 19.42 -22.62
CA ILE A 67 6.69 19.10 -23.70
C ILE A 67 6.39 17.60 -23.85
N PHE A 68 7.28 16.74 -23.36
CA PHE A 68 7.13 15.27 -23.38
C PHE A 68 6.50 14.70 -22.10
N GLY A 69 6.18 15.56 -21.13
CA GLY A 69 5.61 15.15 -19.85
C GLY A 69 6.60 15.33 -18.68
N PRO A 70 6.35 14.69 -17.53
CA PRO A 70 5.15 13.90 -17.27
C PRO A 70 3.89 14.77 -17.15
N LYS A 71 2.73 14.21 -17.48
CA LYS A 71 1.42 14.82 -17.19
C LYS A 71 1.03 14.58 -15.74
N PRO A 72 0.17 15.41 -15.13
CA PRO A 72 -0.26 15.24 -13.73
C PRO A 72 -0.85 13.86 -13.45
N ARG A 73 -1.64 13.30 -14.36
CA ARG A 73 -2.22 11.97 -14.20
C ARG A 73 -1.18 10.84 -14.18
N GLU A 74 -0.12 10.96 -14.96
CA GLU A 74 0.99 10.01 -14.97
C GLU A 74 1.73 10.01 -13.62
N ILE A 75 1.89 11.19 -13.00
CA ILE A 75 2.46 11.29 -11.65
C ILE A 75 1.54 10.64 -10.62
N TYR A 76 0.22 10.88 -10.70
CA TYR A 76 -0.76 10.23 -9.85
C TYR A 76 -0.65 8.70 -9.93
N ASP A 77 -0.63 8.16 -11.14
CA ASP A 77 -0.54 6.70 -11.36
C ASP A 77 0.78 6.11 -10.81
N ILE A 78 1.89 6.86 -10.87
CA ILE A 78 3.17 6.43 -10.31
C ILE A 78 3.12 6.39 -8.78
N VAL A 79 2.67 7.46 -8.12
CA VAL A 79 2.72 7.56 -6.66
C VAL A 79 1.73 6.64 -5.94
N TYR A 80 0.71 6.15 -6.66
CA TYR A 80 -0.26 5.19 -6.13
C TYR A 80 -0.12 3.78 -6.72
N LYS A 81 0.91 3.52 -7.52
CA LYS A 81 1.11 2.22 -8.18
C LYS A 81 1.17 1.04 -7.20
N SER A 82 1.77 1.23 -6.04
CA SER A 82 1.93 0.19 -5.02
C SER A 82 0.71 0.03 -4.11
N LEU A 83 -0.22 0.99 -4.08
CA LEU A 83 -1.36 0.98 -3.16
C LEU A 83 -2.21 -0.30 -3.22
N PRO A 84 -2.59 -0.84 -4.39
CA PRO A 84 -3.36 -2.09 -4.45
C PRO A 84 -2.63 -3.27 -3.79
N PHE A 85 -1.32 -3.37 -4.00
CA PHE A 85 -0.49 -4.41 -3.37
C PHE A 85 -0.40 -4.22 -1.87
N ARG A 86 -0.27 -2.98 -1.40
CA ARG A 86 -0.22 -2.67 0.03
C ARG A 86 -1.52 -3.02 0.75
N LEU A 87 -2.68 -2.72 0.14
CA LEU A 87 -3.99 -3.12 0.63
C LEU A 87 -4.10 -4.64 0.79
N MET A 88 -3.72 -5.39 -0.26
CA MET A 88 -3.75 -6.84 -0.25
C MET A 88 -2.75 -7.43 0.76
N SER A 89 -1.53 -6.90 0.81
CA SER A 89 -0.47 -7.39 1.70
C SER A 89 -0.83 -7.20 3.17
N HIS A 90 -1.32 -6.02 3.54
CA HIS A 90 -1.70 -5.74 4.93
C HIS A 90 -2.87 -6.61 5.37
N THR A 91 -3.89 -6.80 4.50
CA THR A 91 -4.98 -7.72 4.82
C THR A 91 -4.49 -9.18 4.92
N ALA A 92 -3.58 -9.61 4.04
CA ALA A 92 -3.02 -10.96 4.08
C ALA A 92 -2.16 -11.20 5.34
N GLU A 93 -1.44 -10.18 5.82
CA GLU A 93 -0.73 -10.19 7.09
C GLU A 93 -1.68 -10.43 8.25
N ASP A 94 -2.76 -9.63 8.37
CA ASP A 94 -3.79 -9.79 9.40
C ASP A 94 -4.47 -11.17 9.34
N LEU A 95 -4.69 -11.73 8.13
CA LEU A 95 -5.22 -13.09 7.99
C LEU A 95 -4.24 -14.16 8.49
N CYS A 96 -2.92 -13.97 8.27
CA CYS A 96 -1.91 -14.87 8.84
C CYS A 96 -1.94 -14.83 10.35
N GLU A 97 -2.02 -13.66 10.97
CA GLU A 97 -2.13 -13.53 12.41
C GLU A 97 -3.40 -14.15 12.96
N PHE A 98 -4.53 -13.96 12.29
CA PHE A 98 -5.81 -14.55 12.65
C PHE A 98 -5.77 -16.08 12.65
N CYS A 99 -4.98 -16.69 11.77
CA CYS A 99 -4.83 -18.14 11.63
C CYS A 99 -3.67 -18.73 12.47
N MET A 100 -2.81 -17.88 13.02
CA MET A 100 -1.60 -18.29 13.76
C MET A 100 -1.94 -18.83 15.15
N PRO A 101 -1.11 -19.74 15.70
CA PRO A 101 -1.25 -20.17 17.10
C PRO A 101 -1.16 -18.98 18.06
N PRO A 102 -2.03 -18.89 19.10
CA PRO A 102 -2.07 -17.75 20.01
C PRO A 102 -0.73 -17.44 20.67
N GLU A 103 0.04 -18.47 21.02
CA GLU A 103 1.37 -18.33 21.64
C GLU A 103 2.43 -17.73 20.71
N GLU A 104 2.24 -17.81 19.40
CA GLU A 104 3.12 -17.17 18.43
C GLU A 104 2.61 -15.77 18.08
N LEU A 105 1.30 -15.56 18.08
CA LEU A 105 0.69 -14.25 17.90
C LEU A 105 1.13 -13.25 19.00
N GLU A 106 1.21 -13.68 20.25
CA GLU A 106 1.68 -12.84 21.37
C GLU A 106 3.14 -12.40 21.25
N ARG A 107 3.94 -13.09 20.42
CA ARG A 107 5.37 -12.83 20.23
C ARG A 107 5.70 -12.12 18.94
N CYS A 108 4.75 -12.05 18.01
CA CYS A 108 5.04 -11.50 16.69
C CYS A 108 5.15 -9.97 16.71
N GLY A 109 5.91 -9.47 15.75
CA GLY A 109 5.99 -8.06 15.38
C GLY A 109 5.93 -7.93 13.87
N HIS A 110 5.94 -6.70 13.36
CA HIS A 110 5.72 -6.39 11.95
C HIS A 110 6.82 -5.51 11.40
N ASP A 111 7.18 -5.73 10.16
CA ASP A 111 7.92 -4.77 9.34
C ASP A 111 6.95 -3.99 8.44
N ASP A 112 7.44 -3.00 7.69
CA ASP A 112 6.59 -2.20 6.79
C ASP A 112 6.02 -3.05 5.64
N VAL A 113 4.75 -2.85 5.36
CA VAL A 113 4.00 -3.58 4.33
C VAL A 113 3.98 -2.79 3.03
N ARG A 114 4.35 -3.44 1.92
CA ARG A 114 4.30 -2.81 0.58
C ARG A 114 3.78 -3.76 -0.51
N HIS A 115 4.64 -4.56 -1.09
CA HIS A 115 4.30 -5.58 -2.11
C HIS A 115 4.26 -6.99 -1.52
N GLY A 116 4.44 -7.08 -0.25
CA GLY A 116 4.44 -8.22 0.61
C GLY A 116 4.55 -7.73 2.04
N PHE A 117 4.68 -8.65 2.98
CA PHE A 117 4.78 -8.37 4.40
C PHE A 117 5.80 -9.30 5.07
N VAL A 118 6.25 -8.91 6.23
CA VAL A 118 7.16 -9.70 7.06
C VAL A 118 6.68 -9.67 8.50
N ILE A 119 6.25 -10.83 8.98
CA ILE A 119 5.97 -11.05 10.40
C ILE A 119 7.26 -11.51 11.07
N THR A 120 7.63 -10.86 12.17
CA THR A 120 8.89 -11.08 12.86
C THR A 120 8.65 -11.78 14.19
N PHE A 121 9.59 -12.63 14.62
CA PHE A 121 9.56 -13.33 15.91
C PHE A 121 10.93 -13.20 16.57
N PRO A 122 11.02 -13.02 17.91
CA PRO A 122 12.30 -13.03 18.60
C PRO A 122 13.07 -14.34 18.38
N ASP A 123 14.39 -14.31 18.32
CA ASP A 123 15.23 -15.48 18.06
C ASP A 123 15.48 -16.39 19.27
N ASP A 124 14.86 -16.10 20.41
CA ASP A 124 14.89 -16.93 21.61
C ASP A 124 14.32 -18.34 21.38
N ARG A 125 13.39 -18.46 20.45
CA ARG A 125 12.78 -19.71 20.00
C ARG A 125 12.32 -19.60 18.56
N LYS A 126 12.72 -20.54 17.70
CA LYS A 126 12.15 -20.64 16.34
C LYS A 126 10.65 -20.93 16.43
N PRO A 127 9.80 -20.23 15.64
CA PRO A 127 8.37 -20.54 15.55
C PRO A 127 8.14 -22.00 15.14
N SER A 128 7.13 -22.64 15.71
CA SER A 128 6.94 -24.09 15.61
C SER A 128 5.70 -24.52 14.82
N PHE A 129 5.02 -23.60 14.14
CA PHE A 129 3.87 -23.92 13.30
C PHE A 129 4.28 -24.24 11.85
N ASP A 130 3.43 -24.99 11.18
CA ASP A 130 3.57 -25.33 9.78
C ASP A 130 3.10 -24.16 8.89
N ILE A 131 4.01 -23.65 8.05
CA ILE A 131 3.74 -22.50 7.19
C ILE A 131 2.80 -22.88 6.02
N GLU A 132 2.90 -24.10 5.48
CA GLU A 132 2.01 -24.57 4.42
C GLU A 132 0.58 -24.73 4.94
N GLU A 133 0.43 -25.24 6.17
CA GLU A 133 -0.88 -25.31 6.83
C GLU A 133 -1.45 -23.92 7.11
N LEU A 134 -0.61 -22.97 7.54
CA LEU A 134 -1.01 -21.58 7.73
C LEU A 134 -1.50 -20.97 6.41
N GLU A 135 -0.72 -21.12 5.33
CA GLU A 135 -1.10 -20.63 3.99
C GLU A 135 -2.45 -21.19 3.56
N LYS A 136 -2.68 -22.48 3.74
CA LYS A 136 -3.95 -23.12 3.41
C LYS A 136 -5.13 -22.51 4.17
N LYS A 137 -4.97 -22.27 5.48
CA LYS A 137 -6.01 -21.62 6.31
C LYS A 137 -6.32 -20.21 5.80
N VAL A 138 -5.29 -19.47 5.40
CA VAL A 138 -5.47 -18.12 4.82
C VAL A 138 -6.21 -18.19 3.48
N TYR A 139 -5.88 -19.14 2.60
CA TYR A 139 -6.63 -19.36 1.37
C TYR A 139 -8.11 -19.70 1.62
N ASP A 140 -8.41 -20.52 2.63
CA ASP A 140 -9.79 -20.82 3.01
C ASP A 140 -10.58 -19.55 3.40
N LEU A 141 -9.92 -18.57 4.04
CA LEU A 141 -10.53 -17.27 4.37
C LEU A 141 -10.65 -16.35 3.15
N ILE A 142 -9.69 -16.39 2.23
CA ILE A 142 -9.74 -15.66 0.96
C ILE A 142 -10.93 -16.13 0.11
N ASP A 143 -11.10 -17.44 0.01
CA ASP A 143 -12.15 -18.07 -0.79
C ASP A 143 -13.55 -17.84 -0.21
N GLN A 144 -13.67 -17.66 1.11
CA GLN A 144 -14.92 -17.30 1.76
C GLN A 144 -15.41 -15.88 1.43
N ASN A 145 -14.60 -15.04 0.81
CA ASN A 145 -14.94 -13.66 0.43
C ASN A 145 -15.50 -12.84 1.60
N LEU A 146 -14.83 -12.88 2.72
CA LEU A 146 -15.26 -12.23 3.95
C LEU A 146 -15.15 -10.70 3.86
N PRO A 147 -16.15 -9.93 4.34
CA PRO A 147 -16.04 -8.48 4.40
C PRO A 147 -14.99 -8.06 5.43
N VAL A 148 -14.21 -7.02 5.06
CA VAL A 148 -13.23 -6.38 5.96
C VAL A 148 -13.69 -4.95 6.21
N THR A 149 -13.92 -4.60 7.46
CA THR A 149 -14.45 -3.29 7.87
C THR A 149 -13.73 -2.76 9.09
N TYR A 150 -13.56 -1.43 9.16
CA TYR A 150 -12.99 -0.78 10.34
C TYR A 150 -14.04 -0.69 11.44
N LEU A 151 -13.66 -1.07 12.67
CA LEU A 151 -14.52 -0.94 13.86
C LEU A 151 -14.18 0.34 14.64
N ASP A 152 -12.91 0.52 14.96
CA ASP A 152 -12.39 1.66 15.71
C ASP A 152 -10.92 1.94 15.32
N GLU A 153 -10.19 2.73 16.08
CA GLU A 153 -8.79 3.09 15.80
C GLU A 153 -7.78 1.94 15.92
N LYS A 154 -8.17 0.82 16.52
CA LYS A 154 -7.27 -0.30 16.84
C LYS A 154 -7.77 -1.65 16.36
N HIS A 155 -8.97 -1.71 15.77
CA HIS A 155 -9.58 -2.96 15.40
C HIS A 155 -10.22 -2.92 14.01
N VAL A 156 -10.09 -4.02 13.32
CA VAL A 156 -10.83 -4.35 12.09
C VAL A 156 -11.74 -5.54 12.35
N SER A 157 -12.79 -5.65 11.57
CA SER A 157 -13.64 -6.85 11.53
C SER A 157 -13.37 -7.60 10.24
N ILE A 158 -13.04 -8.87 10.34
CA ILE A 158 -12.88 -9.79 9.22
C ILE A 158 -13.98 -10.85 9.32
N GLY A 159 -14.97 -10.80 8.45
CA GLY A 159 -16.11 -11.71 8.49
C GLY A 159 -16.92 -11.66 9.78
N GLY A 160 -16.95 -10.52 10.47
CA GLY A 160 -17.61 -10.34 11.76
C GLY A 160 -16.74 -10.64 12.99
N ASN A 161 -15.55 -11.18 12.81
CA ASN A 161 -14.60 -11.41 13.90
C ASN A 161 -13.70 -10.17 14.09
N VAL A 162 -13.54 -9.76 15.36
CA VAL A 162 -12.70 -8.61 15.72
C VAL A 162 -11.23 -9.03 15.71
N HIS A 163 -10.39 -8.26 15.00
CA HIS A 163 -8.96 -8.46 14.96
C HIS A 163 -8.23 -7.14 15.30
N PRO A 164 -7.21 -7.15 16.18
CA PRO A 164 -6.39 -5.99 16.45
C PRO A 164 -5.62 -5.56 15.20
N CYS A 165 -5.68 -4.28 14.85
CA CYS A 165 -4.89 -3.71 13.77
C CYS A 165 -4.45 -2.30 14.15
N THR A 166 -3.17 -2.15 14.47
CA THR A 166 -2.57 -0.88 14.90
C THR A 166 -1.76 -0.20 13.80
N GLY A 167 -1.63 -0.86 12.65
CA GLY A 167 -0.88 -0.38 11.49
C GLY A 167 -1.61 0.71 10.68
N PRO A 168 -1.07 1.06 9.51
CA PRO A 168 -1.65 2.08 8.62
C PRO A 168 -2.92 1.53 7.95
N ARG A 169 -3.96 1.41 8.61
CA ARG A 169 -5.37 1.06 8.32
C ARG A 169 -5.77 1.13 6.83
N ILE A 170 -5.09 0.36 6.01
CA ILE A 170 -5.34 0.23 4.57
C ILE A 170 -5.58 -1.25 4.26
N HIS A 171 -6.85 -1.61 4.10
CA HIS A 171 -7.28 -2.99 3.81
C HIS A 171 -8.08 -3.06 2.53
N VAL A 172 -8.13 -4.25 1.94
CA VAL A 172 -9.14 -4.57 0.93
C VAL A 172 -10.53 -4.59 1.59
N THR A 173 -11.59 -4.41 0.82
CA THR A 173 -12.96 -4.46 1.36
C THR A 173 -13.48 -5.87 1.57
N ASN A 174 -12.90 -6.84 0.86
CA ASN A 174 -13.24 -8.26 0.96
C ASN A 174 -11.99 -9.11 0.78
N THR A 175 -11.87 -10.21 1.50
CA THR A 175 -10.70 -11.10 1.46
C THR A 175 -10.43 -11.68 0.06
N SER A 176 -11.46 -11.92 -0.75
CA SER A 176 -11.31 -12.40 -2.14
C SER A 176 -10.59 -11.43 -3.10
N GLN A 177 -10.35 -10.19 -2.68
CA GLN A 177 -9.55 -9.22 -3.45
C GLN A 177 -8.04 -9.49 -3.34
N ILE A 178 -7.60 -10.27 -2.36
CA ILE A 178 -6.21 -10.72 -2.26
C ILE A 178 -5.93 -11.69 -3.41
N LYS A 179 -4.91 -11.38 -4.23
CA LYS A 179 -4.52 -12.17 -5.40
C LYS A 179 -3.10 -12.64 -5.31
N ASP A 180 -2.86 -13.87 -5.78
CA ASP A 180 -1.54 -14.48 -5.84
C ASP A 180 -0.81 -14.39 -4.50
N PHE A 181 -1.52 -14.69 -3.41
CA PHE A 181 -0.96 -14.77 -2.07
C PHE A 181 -0.02 -15.98 -1.97
N HIS A 182 1.11 -15.81 -1.28
CA HIS A 182 2.01 -16.92 -1.01
C HIS A 182 2.93 -16.61 0.17
N LEU A 183 3.22 -17.63 0.97
CA LEU A 183 4.20 -17.60 2.04
C LEU A 183 5.50 -18.29 1.63
N LEU A 184 6.63 -17.76 2.05
CA LEU A 184 7.91 -18.49 1.97
C LEU A 184 7.89 -19.65 2.99
N TYR A 185 8.03 -20.89 2.53
CA TYR A 185 7.88 -22.08 3.39
C TYR A 185 9.05 -22.34 4.35
N HIS A 186 9.87 -21.32 4.57
CA HIS A 186 10.98 -21.37 5.50
C HIS A 186 11.04 -20.08 6.32
N PHE A 187 11.19 -20.22 7.64
CA PHE A 187 11.56 -19.08 8.46
C PHE A 187 12.99 -18.64 8.14
N ILE A 188 13.17 -17.37 7.77
CA ILE A 188 14.50 -16.79 7.60
C ILE A 188 15.02 -16.37 8.98
N HIS A 189 16.21 -16.81 9.36
CA HIS A 189 16.87 -16.30 10.56
C HIS A 189 17.69 -15.07 10.22
N ASP A 190 17.39 -13.95 10.89
CA ASP A 190 18.14 -12.70 10.82
C ASP A 190 18.96 -12.54 12.13
N PRO A 191 20.22 -13.02 12.15
CA PRO A 191 21.02 -13.00 13.38
C PRO A 191 21.45 -11.58 13.77
N PHE A 192 21.45 -10.64 12.84
CA PHE A 192 21.83 -9.25 13.10
C PHE A 192 20.79 -8.55 13.97
N ASN A 193 19.50 -8.71 13.60
CA ASN A 193 18.37 -8.15 14.35
C ASN A 193 17.79 -9.13 15.38
N ARG A 194 18.39 -10.32 15.54
CA ARG A 194 18.00 -11.35 16.51
C ARG A 194 16.54 -11.76 16.39
N ARG A 195 16.14 -12.15 15.18
CA ARG A 195 14.74 -12.49 14.88
C ARG A 195 14.62 -13.56 13.79
N TYR A 196 13.48 -14.26 13.81
CA TYR A 196 13.01 -15.07 12.69
C TYR A 196 11.98 -14.28 11.89
N LEU A 197 11.93 -14.50 10.58
CA LEU A 197 11.06 -13.81 9.64
C LEU A 197 10.14 -14.83 8.98
N LEU A 198 8.83 -14.59 9.02
CA LEU A 198 7.84 -15.18 8.11
C LEU A 198 7.58 -14.17 7.00
N VAL A 199 7.84 -14.56 5.76
CA VAL A 199 7.74 -13.68 4.60
C VAL A 199 6.54 -14.07 3.75
N GLY A 200 5.66 -13.12 3.48
CA GLY A 200 4.53 -13.30 2.59
C GLY A 200 4.51 -12.28 1.45
N CYS A 201 3.88 -12.63 0.34
CA CYS A 201 3.69 -11.73 -0.78
C CYS A 201 2.29 -11.84 -1.40
N VAL A 202 1.93 -10.84 -2.20
CA VAL A 202 0.72 -10.80 -3.02
C VAL A 202 1.04 -10.29 -4.42
N GLY A 203 0.25 -10.68 -5.41
CA GLY A 203 0.41 -10.29 -6.80
C GLY A 203 1.46 -11.10 -7.56
N LYS A 204 1.17 -11.40 -8.82
CA LYS A 204 1.91 -12.33 -9.65
C LYS A 204 3.42 -12.05 -9.75
N GLU A 205 3.80 -10.78 -9.92
CA GLU A 205 5.23 -10.41 -10.05
C GLU A 205 6.01 -10.70 -8.76
N ASN A 206 5.38 -10.48 -7.61
CA ASN A 206 5.99 -10.71 -6.30
C ASN A 206 6.05 -12.19 -5.98
N LEU A 207 5.04 -12.95 -6.36
CA LEU A 207 5.04 -14.41 -6.28
C LEU A 207 6.22 -15.03 -7.05
N GLU A 208 6.49 -14.58 -8.27
CA GLU A 208 7.64 -15.05 -9.03
C GLU A 208 8.98 -14.72 -8.36
N ARG A 209 9.07 -13.54 -7.73
CA ARG A 209 10.26 -13.15 -6.97
C ARG A 209 10.45 -14.02 -5.73
N LEU A 210 9.39 -14.29 -4.99
CA LEU A 210 9.43 -15.11 -3.79
C LEU A 210 9.83 -16.56 -4.12
N LYS A 211 9.24 -17.17 -5.14
CA LYS A 211 9.59 -18.50 -5.60
C LYS A 211 11.07 -18.63 -6.03
N ARG A 212 11.63 -17.60 -6.65
CA ARG A 212 13.07 -17.58 -6.96
C ARG A 212 13.94 -17.50 -5.68
N LEU A 213 13.47 -16.83 -4.63
CA LEU A 213 14.16 -16.78 -3.34
C LEU A 213 14.12 -18.16 -2.67
N GLU A 214 12.98 -18.81 -2.65
CA GLU A 214 12.81 -20.19 -2.15
C GLU A 214 13.81 -21.16 -2.78
N GLN A 215 13.84 -21.22 -4.10
CA GLN A 215 14.76 -22.08 -4.85
C GLN A 215 16.24 -21.83 -4.50
N LYS A 216 16.61 -20.55 -4.25
CA LYS A 216 17.97 -20.21 -3.82
C LYS A 216 18.28 -20.70 -2.41
N ILE A 217 17.32 -20.58 -1.48
CA ILE A 217 17.47 -21.04 -0.10
C ILE A 217 17.61 -22.58 -0.07
N GLU A 218 16.74 -23.29 -0.78
CA GLU A 218 16.79 -24.74 -0.90
C GLU A 218 18.13 -25.23 -1.47
N ALA A 219 18.62 -24.56 -2.53
CA ALA A 219 19.91 -24.91 -3.13
C ALA A 219 21.12 -24.65 -2.21
N GLN A 220 20.98 -23.81 -1.19
CA GLN A 220 22.03 -23.56 -0.18
C GLN A 220 21.96 -24.53 1.03
N MET A 221 20.82 -25.19 1.20
CA MET A 221 20.61 -26.17 2.29
C MET A 221 20.97 -27.62 1.90
N MET A 222 21.15 -27.89 0.59
CA MET A 222 21.66 -29.17 0.05
C MET A 222 23.19 -29.17 -0.04
#